data_aa51a27e0318100eeb188545776e92da
#
_entry.id   aa51a27e0318100eeb188545776e92da
#
_cell.length_a   1.000
_cell.length_b   1.000
_cell.length_c   1.000
_cell.angle_alpha   90.00
_cell.angle_beta   90.00
_cell.angle_gamma   90.00
#
_symmetry.space_group_name_H-M   'P 1'
#
loop_
_entity.id
_entity.type
_entity.pdbx_description
1 polymer ?
#
loop_
_entity_poly.entity_id
_entity_poly.type
_entity_poly.pdbx_seq_one_letter_code
_entity_poly.pdbx_strand_id
1 'polypeptide(L)'
;MSWRLSETKKAEAKRPAWRLSDAKYRVSKLVATLGRRRLGRVKLGRLKPFVGLITVFALACVFSPARRGEIIFLDFGNLTDILRQVSEKGIIAVGMTFVILAGGIDLSVGSTLAFAATLSSVMLMRGGYGTPETVVTVLAAGLLVGAINAAVITKGRIQSFIVTLAMMSAARGMARLVSGGSGVEIGYGDGGAPQSFASVGAKVGALAPVPALIFLATVAMAWVVLNKTRFGRYVHAVGSNETASRLSGVSVDWVKFGAFSICSLLAALAGIIHCAQLEQGNPNDGVAYELDAIAAVVIGGTPLSGGVGTVIGTLAGTLIIGIINNILGLNNVDANVQLLLKGVIIVGAVLLQRK
;
A
#
# COMPACT_ATOMS: atom_id res chain seq x y z
N MET A 1 -74.06 17.48 31.13
CA MET A 1 -72.83 16.71 31.03
C MET A 1 -72.11 17.02 29.71
N SER A 2 -71.92 18.33 29.40
CA SER A 2 -71.43 18.83 28.11
C SER A 2 -70.39 19.99 28.22
N TRP A 3 -69.75 20.14 29.36
CA TRP A 3 -68.80 21.28 29.61
C TRP A 3 -67.33 20.88 29.84
N ARG A 4 -66.92 19.62 29.71
CA ARG A 4 -65.54 19.16 29.92
C ARG A 4 -64.77 18.79 28.67
N LEU A 5 -65.35 18.96 27.45
CA LEU A 5 -64.66 18.62 26.20
C LEU A 5 -64.16 19.83 25.40
N SER A 6 -64.33 21.07 25.91
CA SER A 6 -63.85 22.27 25.22
C SER A 6 -62.49 22.81 25.68
N GLU A 7 -62.00 22.42 26.85
CA GLU A 7 -60.72 22.90 27.37
C GLU A 7 -59.48 22.09 26.94
N THR A 8 -59.68 20.79 26.61
CA THR A 8 -58.59 19.96 26.13
C THR A 8 -58.16 20.26 24.69
N LYS A 9 -59.04 20.86 23.86
CA LYS A 9 -58.69 21.29 22.48
C LYS A 9 -58.00 22.63 22.39
N LYS A 10 -57.97 23.46 23.44
CA LYS A 10 -57.27 24.75 23.47
C LYS A 10 -55.84 24.64 24.00
N ALA A 11 -55.44 23.55 24.65
CA ALA A 11 -54.09 23.33 25.17
C ALA A 11 -53.13 22.73 24.12
N GLU A 12 -53.63 22.16 23.04
CA GLU A 12 -52.78 21.59 21.96
C GLU A 12 -52.31 22.60 20.91
N ALA A 13 -52.80 23.86 20.96
CA ALA A 13 -52.53 24.87 19.92
C ALA A 13 -51.35 25.81 20.22
N LYS A 14 -50.48 25.51 21.18
CA LYS A 14 -49.26 26.29 21.49
C LYS A 14 -48.00 25.48 21.65
N ARG A 15 -47.74 24.55 20.72
CA ARG A 15 -46.35 24.12 20.51
C ARG A 15 -45.72 25.05 19.50
N PRO A 16 -44.61 25.78 19.85
CA PRO A 16 -43.90 26.54 18.84
C PRO A 16 -43.40 25.54 17.83
N ALA A 17 -43.90 25.63 16.60
CA ALA A 17 -43.35 24.94 15.45
C ALA A 17 -41.93 25.46 15.24
N TRP A 18 -40.97 24.83 15.91
CA TRP A 18 -39.56 24.92 15.52
C TRP A 18 -39.49 24.40 14.10
N ARG A 19 -39.54 25.36 13.20
CA ARG A 19 -39.59 25.07 11.77
C ARG A 19 -38.28 24.41 11.43
N LEU A 20 -38.33 23.16 10.99
CA LEU A 20 -37.24 22.47 10.31
C LEU A 20 -36.62 23.33 9.19
N SER A 21 -37.37 24.33 8.68
CA SER A 21 -36.94 25.37 7.78
C SER A 21 -35.85 26.27 8.38
N ASP A 22 -35.93 26.64 9.67
CA ASP A 22 -34.94 27.54 10.29
C ASP A 22 -33.64 26.84 10.63
N ALA A 23 -33.72 25.56 10.98
CA ALA A 23 -32.52 24.72 11.14
C ALA A 23 -31.84 24.48 9.79
N LYS A 24 -32.59 24.15 8.73
CA LYS A 24 -32.06 24.04 7.36
C LYS A 24 -31.46 25.36 6.87
N TYR A 25 -32.11 26.49 7.12
CA TYR A 25 -31.61 27.80 6.72
C TYR A 25 -30.33 28.20 7.50
N ARG A 26 -30.25 27.92 8.80
CA ARG A 26 -29.04 28.15 9.61
C ARG A 26 -27.89 27.26 9.15
N VAL A 27 -28.17 25.97 8.90
CA VAL A 27 -27.16 25.04 8.37
C VAL A 27 -26.70 25.44 6.98
N SER A 28 -27.61 25.82 6.06
CA SER A 28 -27.25 26.29 4.72
C SER A 28 -26.45 27.59 4.75
N LYS A 29 -26.77 28.52 5.66
CA LYS A 29 -26.04 29.78 5.85
C LYS A 29 -24.67 29.54 6.50
N LEU A 30 -24.54 28.56 7.42
CA LEU A 30 -23.27 28.16 8.00
C LEU A 30 -22.38 27.49 6.95
N VAL A 31 -22.93 26.58 6.14
CA VAL A 31 -22.23 25.93 5.03
C VAL A 31 -21.82 26.96 3.96
N ALA A 32 -22.70 27.94 3.63
CA ALA A 32 -22.37 29.01 2.71
C ALA A 32 -21.32 29.99 3.25
N THR A 33 -21.30 30.24 4.57
CA THR A 33 -20.32 31.13 5.22
C THR A 33 -18.97 30.41 5.39
N LEU A 34 -18.97 29.11 5.65
CA LEU A 34 -17.76 28.26 5.67
C LEU A 34 -17.19 28.08 4.26
N GLY A 35 -18.06 27.99 3.22
CA GLY A 35 -17.63 27.94 1.82
C GLY A 35 -17.10 29.27 1.26
N ARG A 36 -17.44 30.43 1.86
CA ARG A 36 -16.99 31.76 1.41
C ARG A 36 -15.76 32.30 2.12
N ARG A 37 -15.34 31.72 3.24
CA ARG A 37 -13.98 31.96 3.72
C ARG A 37 -13.06 31.26 2.72
N ARG A 38 -12.43 32.04 1.85
CA ARG A 38 -11.16 31.72 1.20
C ARG A 38 -10.11 31.50 2.29
N LEU A 39 -10.24 30.39 3.01
CA LEU A 39 -9.09 29.70 3.57
C LEU A 39 -8.24 29.45 2.35
N GLY A 40 -7.09 30.13 2.28
CA GLY A 40 -6.20 30.06 1.15
C GLY A 40 -6.12 28.61 0.71
N ARG A 41 -6.10 28.36 -0.60
CA ARG A 41 -6.01 27.02 -1.23
C ARG A 41 -4.76 26.29 -0.75
N VAL A 42 -4.62 26.09 0.53
CA VAL A 42 -3.71 25.17 1.16
C VAL A 42 -4.27 23.81 0.81
N LYS A 43 -3.84 23.33 -0.37
CA LYS A 43 -3.53 21.93 -0.65
C LYS A 43 -4.35 20.88 0.16
N LEU A 44 -5.68 21.07 0.26
CA LEU A 44 -6.60 20.14 0.92
C LEU A 44 -6.50 18.73 0.29
N GLY A 45 -6.10 18.66 -0.97
CA GLY A 45 -5.85 17.40 -1.67
C GLY A 45 -4.74 16.56 -1.03
N ARG A 46 -3.72 17.19 -0.43
CA ARG A 46 -2.63 16.45 0.25
C ARG A 46 -3.00 15.95 1.63
N LEU A 47 -4.06 16.48 2.25
CA LEU A 47 -4.54 16.09 3.57
C LEU A 47 -5.58 14.96 3.51
N LYS A 48 -6.21 14.72 2.35
CA LYS A 48 -7.24 13.70 2.19
C LYS A 48 -6.83 12.30 2.68
N PRO A 49 -5.65 11.75 2.34
CA PRO A 49 -5.23 10.43 2.82
C PRO A 49 -5.10 10.36 4.34
N PHE A 50 -4.68 11.45 4.98
CA PHE A 50 -4.54 11.51 6.45
C PHE A 50 -5.89 11.57 7.15
N VAL A 51 -6.88 12.28 6.57
CA VAL A 51 -8.26 12.25 7.09
C VAL A 51 -8.81 10.84 7.01
N GLY A 52 -8.59 10.13 5.88
CA GLY A 52 -8.94 8.73 5.73
C GLY A 52 -8.27 7.83 6.78
N LEU A 53 -6.98 8.03 7.02
CA LEU A 53 -6.22 7.28 8.02
C LEU A 53 -6.79 7.49 9.44
N ILE A 54 -7.04 8.74 9.83
CA ILE A 54 -7.62 9.08 11.15
C ILE A 54 -9.01 8.44 11.28
N THR A 55 -9.84 8.51 10.22
CA THR A 55 -11.17 7.91 10.23
C THR A 55 -11.11 6.39 10.40
N VAL A 56 -10.25 5.70 9.64
CA VAL A 56 -10.09 4.24 9.73
C VAL A 56 -9.51 3.84 11.09
N PHE A 57 -8.56 4.61 11.63
CA PHE A 57 -8.02 4.38 12.97
C PHE A 57 -9.11 4.51 14.06
N ALA A 58 -9.95 5.55 13.99
CA ALA A 58 -11.07 5.73 14.92
C ALA A 58 -12.09 4.59 14.82
N LEU A 59 -12.43 4.17 13.58
CA LEU A 59 -13.32 3.02 13.36
C LEU A 59 -12.69 1.72 13.90
N ALA A 60 -11.40 1.50 13.73
CA ALA A 60 -10.70 0.34 14.28
C ALA A 60 -10.78 0.30 15.82
N CYS A 61 -10.67 1.44 16.49
CA CYS A 61 -10.88 1.52 17.95
C CYS A 61 -12.32 1.13 18.34
N VAL A 62 -13.34 1.55 17.57
CA VAL A 62 -14.76 1.26 17.86
C VAL A 62 -15.09 -0.21 17.61
N PHE A 63 -14.58 -0.78 16.51
CA PHE A 63 -14.87 -2.17 16.11
C PHE A 63 -13.88 -3.19 16.68
N SER A 64 -12.92 -2.78 17.49
CA SER A 64 -11.97 -3.68 18.12
C SER A 64 -12.66 -4.54 19.19
N PRO A 65 -12.37 -5.85 19.22
CA PRO A 65 -12.73 -6.64 20.38
C PRO A 65 -12.00 -6.11 21.62
N ALA A 66 -12.65 -6.28 22.78
CA ALA A 66 -12.06 -5.94 24.07
C ALA A 66 -11.65 -7.21 24.81
N ARG A 67 -10.49 -7.19 25.47
CA ARG A 67 -10.01 -8.26 26.37
C ARG A 67 -9.71 -7.66 27.75
N ARG A 68 -10.36 -8.14 28.78
CA ARG A 68 -10.26 -7.63 30.16
C ARG A 68 -10.52 -6.11 30.30
N GLY A 69 -11.40 -5.55 29.44
CA GLY A 69 -11.73 -4.12 29.43
C GLY A 69 -10.78 -3.25 28.61
N GLU A 70 -9.71 -3.81 28.03
CA GLU A 70 -8.78 -3.09 27.17
C GLU A 70 -9.09 -3.36 25.68
N ILE A 71 -8.94 -2.33 24.86
CA ILE A 71 -9.12 -2.40 23.39
C ILE A 71 -7.90 -3.09 22.79
N ILE A 72 -8.08 -4.32 22.24
CA ILE A 72 -6.98 -5.11 21.68
C ILE A 72 -6.26 -4.38 20.55
N PHE A 73 -6.98 -3.60 19.75
CA PHE A 73 -6.39 -2.83 18.66
C PHE A 73 -5.30 -1.86 19.14
N LEU A 74 -5.47 -1.25 20.33
CA LEU A 74 -4.51 -0.30 20.91
C LEU A 74 -3.38 -0.96 21.68
N ASP A 75 -3.41 -2.28 21.82
CA ASP A 75 -2.29 -3.01 22.45
C ASP A 75 -0.99 -2.74 21.67
N PHE A 76 0.09 -2.49 22.42
CA PHE A 76 1.39 -2.16 21.81
C PHE A 76 1.93 -3.28 20.93
N GLY A 77 1.73 -4.55 21.34
CA GLY A 77 2.08 -5.73 20.55
C GLY A 77 1.33 -5.74 19.22
N ASN A 78 0.00 -5.50 19.24
CA ASN A 78 -0.81 -5.44 18.04
C ASN A 78 -0.39 -4.30 17.09
N LEU A 79 -0.10 -3.11 17.63
CA LEU A 79 0.37 -1.98 16.80
C LEU A 79 1.73 -2.27 16.15
N THR A 80 2.65 -2.92 16.88
CA THR A 80 3.93 -3.35 16.28
C THR A 80 3.77 -4.45 15.25
N ASP A 81 2.81 -5.36 15.44
CA ASP A 81 2.51 -6.40 14.46
C ASP A 81 1.85 -5.83 13.18
N ILE A 82 0.98 -4.81 13.31
CA ILE A 82 0.48 -4.05 12.16
C ILE A 82 1.65 -3.45 11.37
N LEU A 83 2.58 -2.76 12.05
CA LEU A 83 3.74 -2.15 11.40
C LEU A 83 4.63 -3.18 10.71
N ARG A 84 4.82 -4.35 11.32
CA ARG A 84 5.58 -5.46 10.73
C ARG A 84 4.92 -5.97 9.44
N GLN A 85 3.62 -6.29 9.48
CA GLN A 85 2.87 -6.81 8.33
C GLN A 85 2.71 -5.79 7.20
N VAL A 86 2.53 -4.51 7.55
CA VAL A 86 2.38 -3.42 6.59
C VAL A 86 3.68 -3.14 5.84
N SER A 87 4.84 -3.43 6.45
CA SER A 87 6.15 -3.05 5.91
C SER A 87 6.44 -3.70 4.55
N GLU A 88 6.19 -5.00 4.39
CA GLU A 88 6.40 -5.70 3.13
C GLU A 88 5.58 -5.10 2.00
N LYS A 89 4.26 -5.01 2.22
CA LYS A 89 3.32 -4.47 1.23
C LYS A 89 3.56 -2.99 0.99
N GLY A 90 3.99 -2.27 2.01
CA GLY A 90 4.34 -0.86 1.93
C GLY A 90 5.56 -0.60 1.07
N ILE A 91 6.60 -1.42 1.18
CA ILE A 91 7.80 -1.34 0.32
C ILE A 91 7.40 -1.55 -1.15
N ILE A 92 6.57 -2.57 -1.44
CA ILE A 92 6.05 -2.81 -2.79
C ILE A 92 5.21 -1.62 -3.26
N ALA A 93 4.33 -1.08 -2.42
CA ALA A 93 3.49 0.07 -2.76
C ALA A 93 4.30 1.33 -3.04
N VAL A 94 5.43 1.54 -2.35
CA VAL A 94 6.38 2.62 -2.68
C VAL A 94 6.95 2.43 -4.08
N GLY A 95 7.37 1.22 -4.45
CA GLY A 95 7.80 0.89 -5.80
C GLY A 95 6.71 1.12 -6.84
N MET A 96 5.51 0.62 -6.57
CA MET A 96 4.33 0.81 -7.41
C MET A 96 3.98 2.29 -7.61
N THR A 97 4.28 3.15 -6.64
CA THR A 97 4.07 4.60 -6.77
C THR A 97 4.86 5.19 -7.93
N PHE A 98 6.11 4.78 -8.12
CA PHE A 98 6.93 5.25 -9.27
C PHE A 98 6.33 4.82 -10.60
N VAL A 99 5.88 3.57 -10.68
CA VAL A 99 5.29 3.00 -11.90
C VAL A 99 3.97 3.67 -12.23
N ILE A 100 3.06 3.82 -11.26
CA ILE A 100 1.77 4.48 -11.47
C ILE A 100 1.97 5.96 -11.80
N LEU A 101 2.87 6.66 -11.10
CA LEU A 101 3.20 8.06 -11.43
C LEU A 101 3.72 8.22 -12.85
N ALA A 102 4.46 7.24 -13.38
CA ALA A 102 4.92 7.23 -14.78
C ALA A 102 3.84 6.76 -15.79
N GLY A 103 2.61 6.50 -15.35
CA GLY A 103 1.50 6.07 -16.20
C GLY A 103 1.50 4.58 -16.53
N GLY A 104 2.17 3.73 -15.72
CA GLY A 104 2.22 2.28 -15.87
C GLY A 104 1.56 1.53 -14.71
N ILE A 105 1.47 0.21 -14.85
CA ILE A 105 1.07 -0.72 -13.79
C ILE A 105 2.01 -1.91 -13.85
N ASP A 106 2.50 -2.38 -12.69
CA ASP A 106 3.34 -3.56 -12.58
C ASP A 106 2.61 -4.66 -11.79
N LEU A 107 2.10 -5.66 -12.51
CA LEU A 107 1.42 -6.80 -11.90
C LEU A 107 2.39 -7.90 -11.45
N SER A 108 3.68 -7.80 -11.82
CA SER A 108 4.65 -8.85 -11.49
C SER A 108 5.20 -8.77 -10.07
N VAL A 109 4.90 -7.70 -9.31
CA VAL A 109 5.51 -7.42 -8.00
C VAL A 109 5.32 -8.54 -6.98
N GLY A 110 4.11 -9.16 -6.92
CA GLY A 110 3.83 -10.28 -6.01
C GLY A 110 4.61 -11.55 -6.38
N SER A 111 4.74 -11.84 -7.67
CA SER A 111 5.55 -12.96 -8.16
C SER A 111 7.05 -12.70 -8.04
N THR A 112 7.48 -11.45 -8.20
CA THR A 112 8.87 -11.03 -7.97
C THR A 112 9.24 -11.16 -6.49
N LEU A 113 8.33 -10.80 -5.57
CA LEU A 113 8.49 -11.07 -4.14
C LEU A 113 8.67 -12.57 -3.88
N ALA A 114 7.79 -13.42 -4.41
CA ALA A 114 7.88 -14.86 -4.23
C ALA A 114 9.17 -15.46 -4.79
N PHE A 115 9.59 -14.98 -5.97
CA PHE A 115 10.88 -15.38 -6.56
C PHE A 115 12.05 -14.97 -5.67
N ALA A 116 12.05 -13.74 -5.16
CA ALA A 116 13.08 -13.24 -4.26
C ALA A 116 13.12 -14.01 -2.92
N ALA A 117 11.96 -14.27 -2.31
CA ALA A 117 11.86 -15.05 -1.08
C ALA A 117 12.39 -16.47 -1.27
N THR A 118 11.96 -17.12 -2.36
CA THR A 118 12.39 -18.48 -2.70
C THR A 118 13.89 -18.55 -3.04
N LEU A 119 14.39 -17.60 -3.81
CA LEU A 119 15.82 -17.54 -4.13
C LEU A 119 16.65 -17.32 -2.87
N SER A 120 16.19 -16.46 -1.94
CA SER A 120 16.86 -16.26 -0.64
C SER A 120 16.98 -17.56 0.16
N SER A 121 15.86 -18.28 0.33
CA SER A 121 15.86 -19.52 1.11
C SER A 121 16.73 -20.62 0.45
N VAL A 122 16.68 -20.74 -0.88
CA VAL A 122 17.51 -21.73 -1.61
C VAL A 122 19.00 -21.39 -1.50
N MET A 123 19.37 -20.11 -1.64
CA MET A 123 20.78 -19.69 -1.49
C MET A 123 21.31 -19.97 -0.09
N LEU A 124 20.52 -19.65 0.94
CA LEU A 124 20.93 -19.88 2.33
C LEU A 124 21.01 -21.37 2.68
N MET A 125 19.99 -22.16 2.33
CA MET A 125 19.86 -23.53 2.82
C MET A 125 20.51 -24.58 1.92
N ARG A 126 20.44 -24.40 0.59
CA ARG A 126 21.02 -25.36 -0.37
C ARG A 126 22.37 -24.91 -0.90
N GLY A 127 22.58 -23.60 -1.02
CA GLY A 127 23.83 -23.02 -1.52
C GLY A 127 24.85 -22.74 -0.44
N GLY A 128 24.47 -22.66 0.82
CA GLY A 128 25.35 -22.36 1.95
C GLY A 128 25.94 -20.91 1.90
N TYR A 129 25.28 -20.02 1.16
CA TYR A 129 25.73 -18.62 1.05
C TYR A 129 25.45 -17.81 2.32
N GLY A 130 26.29 -16.80 2.58
CA GLY A 130 26.08 -15.86 3.67
C GLY A 130 24.93 -14.87 3.40
N THR A 131 24.57 -14.10 4.41
CA THR A 131 23.50 -13.09 4.30
C THR A 131 23.84 -12.00 3.27
N PRO A 132 25.05 -11.40 3.24
CA PRO A 132 25.37 -10.34 2.28
C PRO A 132 25.30 -10.80 0.83
N GLU A 133 25.85 -11.98 0.53
CA GLU A 133 25.84 -12.56 -0.82
C GLU A 133 24.42 -12.83 -1.29
N THR A 134 23.60 -13.38 -0.39
CA THR A 134 22.18 -13.66 -0.67
C THR A 134 21.43 -12.37 -0.94
N VAL A 135 21.55 -11.36 -0.09
CA VAL A 135 20.86 -10.07 -0.25
C VAL A 135 21.27 -9.39 -1.56
N VAL A 136 22.55 -9.30 -1.86
CA VAL A 136 23.04 -8.66 -3.11
C VAL A 136 22.53 -9.40 -4.33
N THR A 137 22.62 -10.74 -4.35
CA THR A 137 22.17 -11.54 -5.51
C THR A 137 20.67 -11.43 -5.73
N VAL A 138 19.86 -11.48 -4.67
CA VAL A 138 18.41 -11.39 -4.75
C VAL A 138 17.95 -9.99 -5.20
N LEU A 139 18.59 -8.94 -4.69
CA LEU A 139 18.32 -7.56 -5.16
C LEU A 139 18.71 -7.37 -6.62
N ALA A 140 19.85 -7.92 -7.05
CA ALA A 140 20.27 -7.89 -8.45
C ALA A 140 19.28 -8.66 -9.35
N ALA A 141 18.79 -9.82 -8.92
CA ALA A 141 17.77 -10.57 -9.64
C ALA A 141 16.45 -9.77 -9.77
N GLY A 142 15.99 -9.12 -8.69
CA GLY A 142 14.83 -8.24 -8.73
C GLY A 142 15.01 -7.03 -9.66
N LEU A 143 16.17 -6.40 -9.62
CA LEU A 143 16.54 -5.32 -10.53
C LEU A 143 16.51 -5.78 -12.00
N LEU A 144 17.02 -6.98 -12.28
CA LEU A 144 17.01 -7.58 -13.62
C LEU A 144 15.58 -7.84 -14.11
N VAL A 145 14.69 -8.36 -13.27
CA VAL A 145 13.27 -8.53 -13.60
C VAL A 145 12.65 -7.19 -14.01
N GLY A 146 12.87 -6.14 -13.24
CA GLY A 146 12.39 -4.80 -13.57
C GLY A 146 12.99 -4.21 -14.84
N ALA A 147 14.29 -4.43 -15.05
CA ALA A 147 14.98 -4.00 -16.27
C ALA A 147 14.45 -4.70 -17.53
N ILE A 148 14.14 -6.01 -17.43
CA ILE A 148 13.52 -6.76 -18.52
C ILE A 148 12.10 -6.22 -18.81
N ASN A 149 11.27 -6.04 -17.78
CA ASN A 149 9.96 -5.41 -17.94
C ASN A 149 10.07 -4.08 -18.68
N ALA A 150 10.92 -3.20 -18.17
CA ALA A 150 11.14 -1.88 -18.74
C ALA A 150 11.63 -1.93 -20.19
N ALA A 151 12.58 -2.80 -20.50
CA ALA A 151 13.12 -2.96 -21.86
C ALA A 151 12.03 -3.42 -22.84
N VAL A 152 11.22 -4.41 -22.46
CA VAL A 152 10.12 -4.91 -23.30
C VAL A 152 9.03 -3.84 -23.49
N ILE A 153 8.70 -3.09 -22.43
CA ILE A 153 7.71 -2.01 -22.50
C ILE A 153 8.17 -0.89 -23.44
N THR A 154 9.44 -0.44 -23.29
CA THR A 154 9.95 0.74 -23.99
C THR A 154 10.35 0.40 -25.42
N LYS A 155 11.16 -0.66 -25.63
CA LYS A 155 11.64 -1.06 -26.98
C LYS A 155 10.55 -1.76 -27.77
N GLY A 156 9.74 -2.63 -27.11
CA GLY A 156 8.63 -3.34 -27.75
C GLY A 156 7.41 -2.46 -27.97
N ARG A 157 7.33 -1.28 -27.31
CA ARG A 157 6.16 -0.38 -27.31
C ARG A 157 4.87 -1.10 -26.92
N ILE A 158 4.99 -2.06 -26.00
CA ILE A 158 3.88 -2.87 -25.50
C ILE A 158 3.35 -2.21 -24.22
N GLN A 159 2.05 -2.28 -23.99
CA GLN A 159 1.44 -1.76 -22.78
C GLN A 159 2.01 -2.48 -21.54
N SER A 160 2.33 -1.71 -20.50
CA SER A 160 2.95 -2.23 -19.27
C SER A 160 2.15 -3.36 -18.62
N PHE A 161 0.82 -3.25 -18.62
CA PHE A 161 -0.08 -4.28 -18.10
C PHE A 161 0.17 -5.66 -18.74
N ILE A 162 0.32 -5.72 -20.07
CA ILE A 162 0.53 -6.99 -20.79
C ILE A 162 1.90 -7.58 -20.45
N VAL A 163 2.94 -6.75 -20.46
CA VAL A 163 4.32 -7.19 -20.19
C VAL A 163 4.44 -7.68 -18.73
N THR A 164 3.90 -6.94 -17.79
CA THR A 164 4.02 -7.31 -16.37
C THR A 164 3.13 -8.50 -15.99
N LEU A 165 2.00 -8.71 -16.69
CA LEU A 165 1.21 -9.93 -16.57
C LEU A 165 2.00 -11.17 -17.06
N ALA A 166 2.68 -11.05 -18.19
CA ALA A 166 3.57 -12.11 -18.68
C ALA A 166 4.73 -12.37 -17.69
N MET A 167 5.35 -11.29 -17.18
CA MET A 167 6.42 -11.40 -16.18
C MET A 167 5.90 -11.99 -14.86
N MET A 168 4.67 -11.71 -14.46
CA MET A 168 4.05 -12.34 -13.29
C MET A 168 4.09 -13.87 -13.40
N SER A 169 3.73 -14.40 -14.55
CA SER A 169 3.77 -15.85 -14.82
C SER A 169 5.21 -16.37 -14.89
N ALA A 170 6.12 -15.62 -15.56
CA ALA A 170 7.52 -15.99 -15.68
C ALA A 170 8.24 -16.00 -14.32
N ALA A 171 8.08 -14.95 -13.51
CA ALA A 171 8.68 -14.87 -12.16
C ALA A 171 8.15 -15.96 -11.25
N ARG A 172 6.83 -16.28 -11.33
CA ARG A 172 6.24 -17.41 -10.60
C ARG A 172 6.83 -18.74 -11.05
N GLY A 173 7.02 -18.92 -12.35
CA GLY A 173 7.70 -20.10 -12.92
C GLY A 173 9.14 -20.24 -12.44
N MET A 174 9.91 -19.15 -12.45
CA MET A 174 11.28 -19.12 -11.92
C MET A 174 11.32 -19.49 -10.42
N ALA A 175 10.41 -18.95 -9.60
CA ALA A 175 10.32 -19.29 -8.19
C ALA A 175 10.12 -20.80 -8.00
N ARG A 176 9.20 -21.41 -8.76
CA ARG A 176 8.95 -22.86 -8.70
C ARG A 176 10.11 -23.71 -9.19
N LEU A 177 10.78 -23.28 -10.26
CA LEU A 177 11.97 -24.00 -10.78
C LEU A 177 13.11 -24.01 -9.76
N VAL A 178 13.41 -22.86 -9.15
CA VAL A 178 14.50 -22.72 -8.17
C VAL A 178 14.22 -23.52 -6.90
N SER A 179 12.96 -23.58 -6.44
CA SER A 179 12.59 -24.31 -5.23
C SER A 179 12.36 -25.82 -5.44
N GLY A 180 12.14 -26.24 -6.68
CA GLY A 180 11.63 -27.58 -6.99
C GLY A 180 10.11 -27.69 -6.79
N GLY A 181 9.39 -26.58 -6.82
CA GLY A 181 7.92 -26.52 -6.73
C GLY A 181 7.34 -26.44 -5.32
N SER A 182 8.14 -26.60 -4.27
CA SER A 182 7.73 -26.57 -2.86
C SER A 182 8.38 -25.42 -2.09
N GLY A 183 7.85 -25.10 -0.91
CA GLY A 183 8.50 -24.15 0.00
C GLY A 183 9.82 -24.70 0.52
N VAL A 184 10.79 -23.81 0.76
CA VAL A 184 12.09 -24.12 1.35
C VAL A 184 12.15 -23.42 2.71
N GLU A 185 12.10 -24.20 3.77
CA GLU A 185 12.17 -23.72 5.15
C GLU A 185 13.60 -23.27 5.48
N ILE A 186 13.73 -22.26 6.33
CA ILE A 186 14.99 -21.75 6.85
C ILE A 186 15.17 -22.26 8.27
N GLY A 187 16.18 -23.12 8.49
CA GLY A 187 16.65 -23.49 9.82
C GLY A 187 17.86 -22.65 10.21
N TYR A 188 17.93 -22.27 11.47
CA TYR A 188 19.07 -21.57 12.06
C TYR A 188 19.80 -22.51 13.01
N GLY A 189 21.11 -22.40 13.11
CA GLY A 189 21.95 -23.25 13.95
C GLY A 189 23.07 -23.93 13.16
N ASP A 190 23.61 -25.04 13.67
CA ASP A 190 24.73 -25.76 13.05
C ASP A 190 24.35 -26.27 11.64
N GLY A 191 25.02 -25.76 10.61
CA GLY A 191 24.74 -26.11 9.22
C GLY A 191 23.51 -25.42 8.61
N GLY A 192 22.84 -24.52 9.33
CA GLY A 192 21.70 -23.73 8.86
C GLY A 192 22.07 -22.34 8.33
N ALA A 193 21.06 -21.53 8.10
CA ALA A 193 21.23 -20.15 7.66
C ALA A 193 21.94 -19.29 8.73
N PRO A 194 22.70 -18.27 8.30
CA PRO A 194 23.34 -17.35 9.23
C PRO A 194 22.32 -16.58 10.10
N GLN A 195 22.62 -16.47 11.41
CA GLN A 195 21.75 -15.72 12.35
C GLN A 195 21.57 -14.24 11.96
N SER A 196 22.49 -13.67 11.19
CA SER A 196 22.37 -12.31 10.62
C SER A 196 21.18 -12.16 9.67
N PHE A 197 20.73 -13.25 9.00
CA PHE A 197 19.53 -13.21 8.15
C PHE A 197 18.26 -13.13 8.99
N ALA A 198 18.18 -13.86 10.11
CA ALA A 198 17.05 -13.76 11.04
C ALA A 198 16.81 -12.32 11.53
N SER A 199 17.90 -11.55 11.69
CA SER A 199 17.81 -10.16 12.15
C SER A 199 17.02 -9.26 11.19
N VAL A 200 16.94 -9.59 9.91
CA VAL A 200 16.18 -8.82 8.90
C VAL A 200 14.67 -8.88 9.19
N GLY A 201 14.16 -10.01 9.70
CA GLY A 201 12.75 -10.19 10.09
C GLY A 201 12.46 -9.89 11.56
N ALA A 202 13.49 -9.63 12.38
CA ALA A 202 13.41 -9.51 13.83
C ALA A 202 12.81 -8.19 14.34
N LYS A 203 12.65 -8.09 15.65
CA LYS A 203 12.34 -6.84 16.38
C LYS A 203 13.63 -6.30 17.01
N VAL A 204 13.88 -5.00 16.92
CA VAL A 204 14.95 -4.32 17.67
C VAL A 204 14.43 -4.03 19.08
N GLY A 205 14.84 -4.86 20.03
CA GLY A 205 14.32 -4.78 21.41
C GLY A 205 12.80 -5.04 21.45
N ALA A 206 12.12 -4.42 22.41
CA ALA A 206 10.66 -4.51 22.52
C ALA A 206 9.90 -3.52 21.60
N LEU A 207 10.60 -2.59 20.93
CA LEU A 207 10.00 -1.35 20.42
C LEU A 207 9.72 -1.30 18.91
N ALA A 208 10.62 -1.80 18.06
CA ALA A 208 10.46 -1.61 16.62
C ALA A 208 10.82 -2.86 15.80
N PRO A 209 9.93 -3.30 14.88
CA PRO A 209 10.28 -4.32 13.91
C PRO A 209 11.31 -3.77 12.91
N VAL A 210 12.40 -4.51 12.64
CA VAL A 210 13.39 -4.16 11.60
C VAL A 210 12.73 -3.89 10.23
N PRO A 211 11.74 -4.71 9.80
CA PRO A 211 10.99 -4.43 8.57
C PRO A 211 10.35 -3.05 8.53
N ALA A 212 9.83 -2.54 9.66
CA ALA A 212 9.24 -1.20 9.72
C ALA A 212 10.30 -0.10 9.56
N LEU A 213 11.49 -0.29 10.09
CA LEU A 213 12.61 0.65 9.90
C LEU A 213 13.06 0.67 8.44
N ILE A 214 13.18 -0.50 7.80
CA ILE A 214 13.50 -0.62 6.37
C ILE A 214 12.41 0.06 5.52
N PHE A 215 11.14 -0.15 5.85
CA PHE A 215 10.02 0.50 5.16
C PHE A 215 10.09 2.03 5.29
N LEU A 216 10.31 2.57 6.49
CA LEU A 216 10.42 4.01 6.69
C LEU A 216 11.65 4.60 5.96
N ALA A 217 12.78 3.89 5.97
CA ALA A 217 13.96 4.28 5.18
C ALA A 217 13.65 4.29 3.68
N THR A 218 12.92 3.28 3.18
CA THR A 218 12.47 3.20 1.78
C THR A 218 11.54 4.37 1.44
N VAL A 219 10.58 4.71 2.30
CA VAL A 219 9.70 5.87 2.15
C VAL A 219 10.51 7.17 2.11
N ALA A 220 11.47 7.35 3.02
CA ALA A 220 12.30 8.55 3.07
C ALA A 220 13.16 8.68 1.80
N MET A 221 13.80 7.61 1.35
CA MET A 221 14.61 7.57 0.14
C MET A 221 13.75 7.86 -1.10
N ALA A 222 12.59 7.21 -1.23
CA ALA A 222 11.66 7.44 -2.32
C ALA A 222 11.11 8.87 -2.32
N TRP A 223 10.85 9.45 -1.15
CA TRP A 223 10.45 10.86 -1.02
C TRP A 223 11.54 11.81 -1.55
N VAL A 224 12.81 11.57 -1.18
CA VAL A 224 13.95 12.35 -1.72
C VAL A 224 14.03 12.20 -3.23
N VAL A 225 13.96 10.97 -3.75
CA VAL A 225 14.05 10.72 -5.19
C VAL A 225 12.93 11.44 -5.95
N LEU A 226 11.68 11.34 -5.51
CA LEU A 226 10.54 11.95 -6.19
C LEU A 226 10.50 13.48 -6.06
N ASN A 227 10.89 14.04 -4.91
CA ASN A 227 10.72 15.47 -4.66
C ASN A 227 11.97 16.32 -4.89
N LYS A 228 13.18 15.72 -4.81
CA LYS A 228 14.46 16.46 -4.84
C LYS A 228 15.29 16.20 -6.09
N THR A 229 15.01 15.12 -6.87
CA THR A 229 15.82 14.79 -8.04
C THR A 229 15.17 15.19 -9.38
N ARG A 230 15.97 15.21 -10.45
CA ARG A 230 15.47 15.39 -11.82
C ARG A 230 14.60 14.22 -12.25
N PHE A 231 14.96 12.99 -11.84
CA PHE A 231 14.20 11.79 -12.13
C PHE A 231 12.75 11.89 -11.64
N GLY A 232 12.53 12.31 -10.39
CA GLY A 232 11.17 12.49 -9.85
C GLY A 232 10.33 13.49 -10.64
N ARG A 233 10.94 14.62 -11.07
CA ARG A 233 10.25 15.59 -11.93
C ARG A 233 9.85 15.00 -13.28
N TYR A 234 10.73 14.20 -13.86
CA TYR A 234 10.45 13.52 -15.13
C TYR A 234 9.40 12.43 -15.00
N VAL A 235 9.37 11.67 -13.88
CA VAL A 235 8.30 10.70 -13.58
C VAL A 235 6.93 11.37 -13.59
N HIS A 236 6.79 12.51 -12.90
CA HIS A 236 5.53 13.28 -12.89
C HIS A 236 5.18 13.86 -14.26
N ALA A 237 6.16 14.36 -15.00
CA ALA A 237 5.93 14.92 -16.33
C ALA A 237 5.45 13.85 -17.32
N VAL A 238 6.13 12.70 -17.38
CA VAL A 238 5.80 11.57 -18.27
C VAL A 238 4.39 11.04 -17.97
N GLY A 239 4.05 10.85 -16.70
CA GLY A 239 2.72 10.39 -16.34
C GLY A 239 1.61 11.41 -16.58
N SER A 240 1.93 12.72 -16.55
CA SER A 240 0.94 13.75 -16.86
C SER A 240 0.65 13.84 -18.37
N ASN A 241 1.68 13.78 -19.21
CA ASN A 241 1.55 13.73 -20.67
C ASN A 241 2.85 13.22 -21.30
N GLU A 242 2.85 11.95 -21.71
CA GLU A 242 4.01 11.29 -22.31
C GLU A 242 4.47 11.97 -23.59
N THR A 243 3.54 12.32 -24.48
CA THR A 243 3.82 12.94 -25.77
C THR A 243 4.45 14.33 -25.59
N ALA A 244 3.88 15.17 -24.74
CA ALA A 244 4.44 16.49 -24.45
C ALA A 244 5.82 16.39 -23.79
N SER A 245 6.03 15.43 -22.89
CA SER A 245 7.33 15.18 -22.25
C SER A 245 8.39 14.80 -23.27
N ARG A 246 8.05 13.91 -24.20
CA ARG A 246 8.95 13.49 -25.31
C ARG A 246 9.31 14.66 -26.22
N LEU A 247 8.33 15.47 -26.60
CA LEU A 247 8.56 16.68 -27.41
C LEU A 247 9.40 17.74 -26.69
N SER A 248 9.34 17.77 -25.35
CA SER A 248 10.16 18.64 -24.51
C SER A 248 11.58 18.09 -24.25
N GLY A 249 11.99 17.00 -24.91
CA GLY A 249 13.31 16.41 -24.78
C GLY A 249 13.52 15.49 -23.59
N VAL A 250 12.45 15.13 -22.86
CA VAL A 250 12.54 14.14 -21.77
C VAL A 250 12.66 12.72 -22.39
N SER A 251 13.67 11.99 -21.97
CA SER A 251 13.84 10.58 -22.34
C SER A 251 12.84 9.70 -21.59
N VAL A 252 11.64 9.56 -22.16
CA VAL A 252 10.51 8.79 -21.57
C VAL A 252 10.93 7.36 -21.28
N ASP A 253 11.67 6.73 -22.19
CA ASP A 253 12.07 5.33 -22.08
C ASP A 253 12.98 5.10 -20.86
N TRP A 254 13.91 6.03 -20.59
CA TRP A 254 14.73 5.98 -19.37
C TRP A 254 13.95 6.22 -18.09
N VAL A 255 12.94 7.08 -18.13
CA VAL A 255 12.05 7.31 -16.97
C VAL A 255 11.26 6.06 -16.65
N LYS A 256 10.67 5.42 -17.66
CA LYS A 256 9.97 4.14 -17.48
C LYS A 256 10.93 3.05 -17.03
N PHE A 257 12.12 2.96 -17.64
CA PHE A 257 13.15 2.00 -17.23
C PHE A 257 13.47 2.12 -15.74
N GLY A 258 13.76 3.33 -15.27
CA GLY A 258 14.04 3.57 -13.84
C GLY A 258 12.84 3.24 -12.94
N ALA A 259 11.61 3.59 -13.33
CA ALA A 259 10.42 3.35 -12.52
C ALA A 259 10.14 1.85 -12.32
N PHE A 260 10.17 1.04 -13.38
CA PHE A 260 9.96 -0.41 -13.29
C PHE A 260 11.12 -1.12 -12.60
N SER A 261 12.36 -0.69 -12.83
CA SER A 261 13.56 -1.25 -12.15
C SER A 261 13.49 -1.00 -10.63
N ILE A 262 13.14 0.22 -10.19
CA ILE A 262 12.93 0.53 -8.77
C ILE A 262 11.79 -0.31 -8.19
N CYS A 263 10.69 -0.47 -8.91
CA CYS A 263 9.53 -1.22 -8.44
C CYS A 263 9.89 -2.69 -8.16
N SER A 264 10.52 -3.37 -9.10
CA SER A 264 10.91 -4.76 -8.95
C SER A 264 12.06 -4.96 -7.96
N LEU A 265 12.99 -4.00 -7.85
CA LEU A 265 14.02 -3.98 -6.80
C LEU A 265 13.38 -3.94 -5.41
N LEU A 266 12.39 -3.08 -5.21
CA LEU A 266 11.67 -2.98 -3.94
C LEU A 266 10.78 -4.20 -3.69
N ALA A 267 10.23 -4.82 -4.72
CA ALA A 267 9.52 -6.10 -4.59
C ALA A 267 10.48 -7.22 -4.15
N ALA A 268 11.71 -7.25 -4.65
CA ALA A 268 12.73 -8.19 -4.20
C ALA A 268 13.18 -7.92 -2.76
N LEU A 269 13.33 -6.66 -2.37
CA LEU A 269 13.62 -6.29 -0.97
C LEU A 269 12.49 -6.75 -0.03
N ALA A 270 11.24 -6.57 -0.43
CA ALA A 270 10.09 -7.09 0.31
C ALA A 270 10.13 -8.63 0.39
N GLY A 271 10.57 -9.33 -0.67
CA GLY A 271 10.74 -10.78 -0.68
C GLY A 271 11.79 -11.29 0.29
N ILE A 272 12.91 -10.59 0.43
CA ILE A 272 13.95 -10.90 1.44
C ILE A 272 13.36 -10.77 2.85
N ILE A 273 12.65 -9.67 3.13
CA ILE A 273 12.00 -9.43 4.41
C ILE A 273 10.94 -10.50 4.69
N HIS A 274 10.12 -10.83 3.70
CA HIS A 274 9.10 -11.87 3.77
C HIS A 274 9.70 -13.22 4.14
N CYS A 275 10.77 -13.63 3.46
CA CYS A 275 11.51 -14.85 3.72
C CYS A 275 12.07 -14.89 5.15
N ALA A 276 12.63 -13.78 5.62
CA ALA A 276 13.17 -13.67 6.98
C ALA A 276 12.07 -13.66 8.06
N GLN A 277 10.88 -13.13 7.76
CA GLN A 277 9.75 -13.10 8.71
C GLN A 277 9.03 -14.42 8.86
N LEU A 278 8.88 -15.17 7.75
CA LEU A 278 8.19 -16.45 7.72
C LEU A 278 9.13 -17.64 7.90
N GLU A 279 10.43 -17.39 7.93
CA GLU A 279 11.49 -18.42 8.00
C GLU A 279 11.35 -19.46 6.88
N GLN A 280 10.82 -19.02 5.74
CA GLN A 280 10.72 -19.85 4.55
C GLN A 280 10.61 -19.02 3.29
N GLY A 281 10.99 -19.60 2.16
CA GLY A 281 10.67 -19.08 0.82
C GLY A 281 9.69 -19.99 0.11
N ASN A 282 8.48 -19.50 -0.18
CA ASN A 282 7.46 -20.29 -0.86
C ASN A 282 7.13 -19.68 -2.22
N PRO A 283 7.21 -20.46 -3.33
CA PRO A 283 6.94 -19.96 -4.67
C PRO A 283 5.47 -19.51 -4.88
N ASN A 284 4.57 -19.86 -3.97
CA ASN A 284 3.16 -19.49 -4.04
C ASN A 284 2.81 -18.23 -3.22
N ASP A 285 3.77 -17.65 -2.50
CA ASP A 285 3.57 -16.42 -1.74
C ASP A 285 3.33 -15.19 -2.63
N GLY A 286 2.92 -14.08 -2.03
CA GLY A 286 2.71 -12.81 -2.71
C GLY A 286 1.52 -12.77 -3.66
N VAL A 287 0.58 -13.72 -3.59
CA VAL A 287 -0.66 -13.68 -4.38
C VAL A 287 -1.52 -12.49 -3.94
N ALA A 288 -1.97 -11.70 -4.90
CA ALA A 288 -2.77 -10.47 -4.72
C ALA A 288 -2.01 -9.31 -4.02
N TYR A 289 -0.70 -9.38 -3.82
CA TYR A 289 0.09 -8.27 -3.27
C TYR A 289 0.15 -7.09 -4.23
N GLU A 290 0.08 -7.33 -5.55
CA GLU A 290 -0.08 -6.30 -6.57
C GLU A 290 -1.35 -5.48 -6.35
N LEU A 291 -2.46 -6.13 -5.98
CA LEU A 291 -3.73 -5.47 -5.70
C LEU A 291 -3.66 -4.63 -4.42
N ASP A 292 -3.06 -5.17 -3.36
CA ASP A 292 -2.83 -4.43 -2.11
C ASP A 292 -1.94 -3.19 -2.36
N ALA A 293 -0.89 -3.31 -3.18
CA ALA A 293 0.00 -2.22 -3.52
C ALA A 293 -0.71 -1.12 -4.35
N ILE A 294 -1.46 -1.51 -5.38
CA ILE A 294 -2.25 -0.59 -6.20
C ILE A 294 -3.28 0.13 -5.32
N ALA A 295 -4.00 -0.62 -4.48
CA ALA A 295 -4.99 -0.05 -3.57
C ALA A 295 -4.36 0.97 -2.61
N ALA A 296 -3.19 0.66 -2.02
CA ALA A 296 -2.47 1.58 -1.14
C ALA A 296 -2.09 2.88 -1.86
N VAL A 297 -1.60 2.80 -3.09
CA VAL A 297 -1.21 3.95 -3.90
C VAL A 297 -2.43 4.80 -4.27
N VAL A 298 -3.54 4.16 -4.67
CA VAL A 298 -4.78 4.83 -5.06
C VAL A 298 -5.45 5.48 -3.84
N ILE A 299 -5.64 4.76 -2.73
CA ILE A 299 -6.18 5.31 -1.49
C ILE A 299 -5.28 6.45 -0.97
N GLY A 300 -3.97 6.35 -1.19
CA GLY A 300 -2.99 7.38 -0.92
C GLY A 300 -3.12 8.65 -1.78
N GLY A 301 -4.05 8.67 -2.76
CA GLY A 301 -4.38 9.83 -3.58
C GLY A 301 -3.59 9.94 -4.89
N THR A 302 -2.94 8.87 -5.34
CA THR A 302 -2.32 8.79 -6.67
C THR A 302 -3.29 8.13 -7.65
N PRO A 303 -3.80 8.83 -8.68
CA PRO A 303 -4.70 8.23 -9.65
C PRO A 303 -3.97 7.26 -10.57
N LEU A 304 -4.67 6.23 -11.06
CA LEU A 304 -4.11 5.25 -12.01
C LEU A 304 -3.70 5.88 -13.35
N SER A 305 -4.22 7.05 -13.68
CA SER A 305 -3.79 7.83 -14.86
C SER A 305 -2.38 8.40 -14.72
N GLY A 306 -1.79 8.41 -13.55
CA GLY A 306 -0.44 8.91 -13.28
C GLY A 306 -0.33 10.43 -13.15
N GLY A 307 0.90 10.93 -13.20
CA GLY A 307 1.26 12.34 -13.22
C GLY A 307 1.21 13.07 -11.88
N VAL A 308 0.30 12.70 -10.98
CA VAL A 308 0.13 13.32 -9.67
C VAL A 308 0.06 12.28 -8.56
N GLY A 309 0.70 12.55 -7.44
CA GLY A 309 0.73 11.64 -6.29
C GLY A 309 1.94 11.88 -5.39
N THR A 310 1.99 11.18 -4.26
CA THR A 310 3.09 11.31 -3.29
C THR A 310 3.36 10.00 -2.56
N VAL A 311 4.63 9.72 -2.24
CA VAL A 311 5.02 8.56 -1.42
C VAL A 311 4.40 8.64 -0.01
N ILE A 312 4.25 9.84 0.54
CA ILE A 312 3.64 10.04 1.87
C ILE A 312 2.14 9.68 1.82
N GLY A 313 1.46 9.99 0.70
CA GLY A 313 0.11 9.49 0.47
C GLY A 313 0.05 7.97 0.43
N THR A 314 0.98 7.33 -0.29
CA THR A 314 1.10 5.87 -0.33
C THR A 314 1.34 5.27 1.06
N LEU A 315 2.20 5.88 1.88
CA LEU A 315 2.40 5.47 3.27
C LEU A 315 1.06 5.47 4.05
N ALA A 316 0.29 6.56 3.94
CA ALA A 316 -1.02 6.63 4.60
C ALA A 316 -1.99 5.55 4.05
N GLY A 317 -2.03 5.35 2.74
CA GLY A 317 -2.85 4.32 2.10
C GLY A 317 -2.47 2.90 2.54
N THR A 318 -1.18 2.61 2.67
CA THR A 318 -0.68 1.32 3.15
C THR A 318 -1.10 1.07 4.60
N LEU A 319 -0.99 2.08 5.47
CA LEU A 319 -1.45 2.00 6.86
C LEU A 319 -2.97 1.78 6.93
N ILE A 320 -3.76 2.46 6.10
CA ILE A 320 -5.21 2.26 6.03
C ILE A 320 -5.53 0.78 5.73
N ILE A 321 -4.92 0.20 4.69
CA ILE A 321 -5.15 -1.20 4.32
C ILE A 321 -4.69 -2.13 5.45
N GLY A 322 -3.54 -1.87 6.06
CA GLY A 322 -3.03 -2.66 7.16
C GLY A 322 -3.96 -2.65 8.38
N ILE A 323 -4.48 -1.50 8.76
CA ILE A 323 -5.44 -1.37 9.87
C ILE A 323 -6.75 -2.12 9.54
N ILE A 324 -7.26 -2.00 8.30
CA ILE A 324 -8.45 -2.74 7.87
C ILE A 324 -8.21 -4.25 7.96
N ASN A 325 -7.09 -4.76 7.43
CA ASN A 325 -6.76 -6.17 7.51
C ASN A 325 -6.63 -6.66 8.96
N ASN A 326 -5.99 -5.87 9.83
CA ASN A 326 -5.83 -6.20 11.24
C ASN A 326 -7.19 -6.28 11.95
N ILE A 327 -8.05 -5.28 11.80
CA ILE A 327 -9.34 -5.26 12.47
C ILE A 327 -10.27 -6.38 11.98
N LEU A 328 -10.22 -6.73 10.70
CA LEU A 328 -10.94 -7.88 10.16
C LEU A 328 -10.40 -9.20 10.74
N GLY A 329 -9.07 -9.33 10.87
CA GLY A 329 -8.43 -10.47 11.51
C GLY A 329 -8.78 -10.59 12.99
N LEU A 330 -8.74 -9.48 13.76
CA LEU A 330 -9.13 -9.46 15.18
C LEU A 330 -10.59 -9.89 15.40
N ASN A 331 -11.47 -9.63 14.43
CA ASN A 331 -12.87 -10.06 14.45
C ASN A 331 -13.09 -11.43 13.80
N ASN A 332 -12.04 -12.21 13.52
CA ASN A 332 -12.10 -13.54 12.90
C ASN A 332 -12.89 -13.57 11.58
N VAL A 333 -12.83 -12.49 10.79
CA VAL A 333 -13.44 -12.46 9.46
C VAL A 333 -12.67 -13.39 8.53
N ASP A 334 -13.37 -14.29 7.84
CA ASP A 334 -12.79 -15.25 6.91
C ASP A 334 -11.93 -14.58 5.82
N ALA A 335 -10.81 -15.19 5.45
CA ALA A 335 -9.85 -14.64 4.49
C ALA A 335 -10.48 -14.37 3.10
N ASN A 336 -11.44 -15.21 2.67
CA ASN A 336 -12.12 -15.02 1.39
C ASN A 336 -13.06 -13.80 1.44
N VAL A 337 -13.70 -13.56 2.59
CA VAL A 337 -14.51 -12.35 2.81
C VAL A 337 -13.62 -11.11 2.82
N GLN A 338 -12.41 -11.19 3.43
CA GLN A 338 -11.43 -10.11 3.37
C GLN A 338 -11.03 -9.77 1.93
N LEU A 339 -10.84 -10.77 1.05
CA LEU A 339 -10.55 -10.54 -0.37
C LEU A 339 -11.71 -9.85 -1.10
N LEU A 340 -12.96 -10.25 -0.83
CA LEU A 340 -14.14 -9.57 -1.38
C LEU A 340 -14.21 -8.10 -0.95
N LEU A 341 -14.01 -7.83 0.34
CA LEU A 341 -14.00 -6.47 0.88
C LEU A 341 -12.89 -5.60 0.26
N LYS A 342 -11.70 -6.15 0.06
CA LYS A 342 -10.61 -5.46 -0.64
C LYS A 342 -11.02 -5.05 -2.06
N GLY A 343 -11.64 -5.96 -2.83
CA GLY A 343 -12.15 -5.64 -4.15
C GLY A 343 -13.11 -4.46 -4.14
N VAL A 344 -14.08 -4.47 -3.22
CA VAL A 344 -15.05 -3.37 -3.05
C VAL A 344 -14.35 -2.05 -2.68
N ILE A 345 -13.38 -2.10 -1.75
CA ILE A 345 -12.60 -0.92 -1.32
C ILE A 345 -11.83 -0.32 -2.49
N ILE A 346 -11.17 -1.14 -3.32
CA ILE A 346 -10.42 -0.67 -4.50
C ILE A 346 -11.34 0.04 -5.48
N VAL A 347 -12.47 -0.59 -5.83
CA VAL A 347 -13.46 0.02 -6.74
C VAL A 347 -14.01 1.32 -6.16
N GLY A 348 -14.36 1.32 -4.87
CA GLY A 348 -14.84 2.52 -4.17
C GLY A 348 -13.82 3.66 -4.20
N ALA A 349 -12.54 3.37 -3.93
CA ALA A 349 -11.46 4.34 -3.96
C ALA A 349 -11.27 4.96 -5.36
N VAL A 350 -11.31 4.14 -6.42
CA VAL A 350 -11.21 4.61 -7.81
C VAL A 350 -12.41 5.48 -8.19
N LEU A 351 -13.63 5.10 -7.79
CA LEU A 351 -14.85 5.88 -8.06
C LEU A 351 -14.82 7.26 -7.37
N LEU A 352 -14.32 7.32 -6.14
CA LEU A 352 -14.18 8.59 -5.40
C LEU A 352 -13.13 9.53 -6.00
N GLN A 353 -12.17 9.02 -6.77
CA GLN A 353 -11.15 9.82 -7.46
C GLN A 353 -11.63 10.42 -8.78
N ARG A 354 -12.73 9.92 -9.32
CA ARG A 354 -13.26 10.35 -10.63
C ARG A 354 -13.87 11.76 -10.66
N LYS A 355 -13.81 12.52 -9.56
CA LYS A 355 -14.34 13.91 -9.46
C LYS A 355 -13.27 14.97 -9.61
#